data_7ced0770148c35edd45fad9fd92d3378
#
_entry.id   7ced0770148c35edd45fad9fd92d3378
#
_cell.length_a   1.000
_cell.length_b   1.000
_cell.length_c   1.000
_cell.angle_alpha   90.00
_cell.angle_beta   90.00
_cell.angle_gamma   90.00
#
_symmetry.space_group_name_H-M   'P 1'
#
loop_
_entity.id
_entity.type
_entity.pdbx_description
1 polymer ?
#
loop_
_entity_poly.entity_id
_entity_poly.type
_entity_poly.pdbx_seq_one_letter_code
_entity_poly.pdbx_strand_id
1 'polypeptide(L)'
;LIVLAAVLFSCVTRHHPPFTVRPPEHRNLQIYENRLQKAVSASTHLTMEKIGRVDYPDFQAFLCRIHFQAVQSPRYRVLISAAIHGNEPASAEAATRFVEDLIGSPEKYSNLTIDIVPIVNPWGWVHDIRYNQAGIDINRDFATFNAQESNIIKQFIQNTSYDLMIDLHEDPTARGFYLYQYGLADKNVCEKIVATIKDLGYPIEQNVRMIILKTENGIIDAPMWGLWYMRLTGQLSIANYYRLNNSRFVFTVETPTSLLWEDRLKMQKTAVTILLDLMMDDK
;
A
#
# COMPACT_ATOMS: atom_id res chain seq x y z
N LEU A 1 7.50 -16.93 27.96
CA LEU A 1 7.32 -17.35 26.55
C LEU A 1 5.86 -17.57 26.18
N ILE A 2 5.05 -18.14 27.10
CA ILE A 2 3.61 -18.46 26.85
C ILE A 2 2.73 -17.20 26.86
N VAL A 3 3.09 -16.16 27.59
CA VAL A 3 2.33 -14.90 27.66
C VAL A 3 2.46 -14.07 26.38
N LEU A 4 3.58 -14.19 25.64
CA LEU A 4 3.78 -13.48 24.37
C LEU A 4 2.90 -14.04 23.24
N ALA A 5 2.61 -15.35 23.26
CA ALA A 5 1.78 -15.99 22.24
C ALA A 5 0.29 -15.59 22.33
N ALA A 6 -0.21 -15.29 23.53
CA ALA A 6 -1.62 -14.94 23.75
C ALA A 6 -1.98 -13.52 23.24
N VAL A 7 -1.01 -12.61 23.14
CA VAL A 7 -1.24 -11.23 22.66
C VAL A 7 -1.37 -11.17 21.15
N LEU A 8 -0.83 -12.15 20.41
CA LEU A 8 -0.90 -12.19 18.95
C LEU A 8 -2.26 -12.62 18.40
N PHE A 9 -3.13 -13.22 19.21
CA PHE A 9 -4.47 -13.68 18.81
C PHE A 9 -5.60 -12.66 19.04
N SER A 10 -5.32 -11.52 19.67
CA SER A 10 -6.33 -10.53 20.05
C SER A 10 -6.74 -9.57 18.93
N CYS A 11 -6.17 -9.67 17.73
CA CYS A 11 -6.56 -8.84 16.58
C CYS A 11 -7.66 -9.47 15.71
N VAL A 12 -8.23 -10.60 16.11
CA VAL A 12 -9.28 -11.28 15.36
C VAL A 12 -10.63 -11.00 16.00
N THR A 13 -11.53 -10.41 15.23
CA THR A 13 -12.95 -10.15 15.52
C THR A 13 -13.29 -8.93 16.38
N ARG A 14 -13.18 -7.73 15.82
CA ARG A 14 -14.08 -6.66 16.20
C ARG A 14 -15.03 -6.38 15.03
N HIS A 15 -16.34 -6.40 15.30
CA HIS A 15 -17.36 -5.95 14.35
C HIS A 15 -17.01 -4.52 13.93
N HIS A 16 -16.73 -4.35 12.64
CA HIS A 16 -16.47 -3.04 12.07
C HIS A 16 -17.78 -2.25 11.97
N PRO A 17 -17.77 -0.95 12.27
CA PRO A 17 -18.91 -0.10 11.92
C PRO A 17 -19.15 -0.19 10.40
N PRO A 18 -20.41 -0.07 9.95
CA PRO A 18 -20.71 -0.11 8.53
C PRO A 18 -19.92 0.99 7.82
N PHE A 19 -19.19 0.61 6.78
CA PHE A 19 -18.48 1.55 5.91
C PHE A 19 -19.45 2.61 5.39
N THR A 20 -19.00 3.85 5.29
CA THR A 20 -19.71 4.84 4.49
C THR A 20 -19.88 4.26 3.08
N VAL A 21 -21.14 4.10 2.70
CA VAL A 21 -21.60 3.33 1.54
C VAL A 21 -20.78 3.64 0.29
N ARG A 22 -20.11 2.61 -0.23
CA ARG A 22 -19.57 2.65 -1.59
C ARG A 22 -20.62 2.15 -2.55
N PRO A 23 -20.75 2.77 -3.71
CA PRO A 23 -21.53 2.20 -4.79
C PRO A 23 -21.02 0.79 -5.13
N PRO A 24 -21.88 -0.21 -5.34
CA PRO A 24 -21.48 -1.58 -5.68
C PRO A 24 -20.56 -1.70 -6.90
N GLU A 25 -20.70 -0.79 -7.87
CA GLU A 25 -19.85 -0.73 -9.06
C GLU A 25 -18.36 -0.51 -8.76
N HIS A 26 -18.03 0.08 -7.62
CA HIS A 26 -16.63 0.26 -7.19
C HIS A 26 -15.96 -1.07 -6.77
N ARG A 27 -16.75 -2.12 -6.58
CA ARG A 27 -16.28 -3.49 -6.26
C ARG A 27 -16.31 -4.42 -7.47
N ASN A 28 -16.56 -3.91 -8.67
CA ASN A 28 -16.54 -4.68 -9.89
C ASN A 28 -15.15 -4.58 -10.55
N LEU A 29 -14.40 -5.68 -10.53
CA LEU A 29 -13.03 -5.74 -11.08
C LEU A 29 -13.01 -5.38 -12.56
N GLN A 30 -13.98 -5.84 -13.37
CA GLN A 30 -13.99 -5.57 -14.80
C GLN A 30 -14.19 -4.05 -15.08
N ILE A 31 -15.07 -3.39 -14.33
CA ILE A 31 -15.27 -1.94 -14.44
C ILE A 31 -14.00 -1.22 -14.02
N TYR A 32 -13.38 -1.67 -12.92
CA TYR A 32 -12.14 -1.10 -12.40
C TYR A 32 -10.98 -1.24 -13.40
N GLU A 33 -10.76 -2.43 -13.94
CA GLU A 33 -9.72 -2.72 -14.93
C GLU A 33 -9.95 -1.92 -16.23
N ASN A 34 -11.18 -1.83 -16.70
CA ASN A 34 -11.52 -1.03 -17.89
C ASN A 34 -11.21 0.46 -17.69
N ARG A 35 -11.48 0.99 -16.49
CA ARG A 35 -11.12 2.37 -16.14
C ARG A 35 -9.61 2.58 -16.18
N LEU A 36 -8.84 1.68 -15.56
CA LEU A 36 -7.38 1.74 -15.60
C LEU A 36 -6.83 1.63 -17.01
N GLN A 37 -7.34 0.67 -17.80
CA GLN A 37 -6.91 0.49 -19.19
C GLN A 37 -7.19 1.74 -20.04
N LYS A 38 -8.36 2.36 -19.85
CA LYS A 38 -8.70 3.63 -20.52
C LYS A 38 -7.75 4.76 -20.11
N ALA A 39 -7.45 4.87 -18.81
CA ALA A 39 -6.52 5.87 -18.30
C ALA A 39 -5.11 5.67 -18.88
N VAL A 40 -4.58 4.46 -18.80
CA VAL A 40 -3.25 4.11 -19.33
C VAL A 40 -3.16 4.38 -20.83
N SER A 41 -4.20 4.07 -21.61
CA SER A 41 -4.23 4.30 -23.07
C SER A 41 -4.20 5.77 -23.46
N ALA A 42 -4.43 6.69 -22.52
CA ALA A 42 -4.36 8.13 -22.76
C ALA A 42 -2.93 8.70 -22.65
N SER A 43 -1.93 7.88 -22.31
CA SER A 43 -0.54 8.33 -22.14
C SER A 43 0.44 7.39 -22.83
N THR A 44 1.46 7.95 -23.46
CA THR A 44 2.59 7.20 -24.04
C THR A 44 3.62 6.77 -23.00
N HIS A 45 3.53 7.29 -21.78
CA HIS A 45 4.45 6.97 -20.67
C HIS A 45 3.94 5.84 -19.77
N LEU A 46 2.72 5.36 -19.99
CA LEU A 46 2.08 4.34 -19.17
C LEU A 46 1.83 3.06 -19.96
N THR A 47 2.07 1.93 -19.32
CA THR A 47 1.64 0.61 -19.80
C THR A 47 0.95 -0.15 -18.66
N MET A 48 0.01 -1.03 -19.00
CA MET A 48 -0.63 -1.94 -18.07
C MET A 48 -0.31 -3.38 -18.45
N GLU A 49 0.22 -4.14 -17.51
CA GLU A 49 0.66 -5.52 -17.71
C GLU A 49 0.03 -6.46 -16.68
N LYS A 50 -0.32 -7.65 -17.11
CA LYS A 50 -0.74 -8.75 -16.22
C LYS A 50 0.52 -9.44 -15.68
N ILE A 51 0.79 -9.31 -14.39
CA ILE A 51 1.97 -9.89 -13.74
C ILE A 51 1.74 -11.32 -13.23
N GLY A 52 0.49 -11.75 -13.13
CA GLY A 52 0.12 -13.12 -12.79
C GLY A 52 -1.38 -13.33 -12.73
N ARG A 53 -1.81 -14.59 -12.94
CA ARG A 53 -3.20 -15.01 -12.82
C ARG A 53 -3.43 -15.69 -11.48
N VAL A 54 -4.57 -15.39 -10.87
CA VAL A 54 -5.08 -16.06 -9.67
C VAL A 54 -6.39 -16.73 -10.04
N ASP A 55 -6.50 -18.02 -9.72
CA ASP A 55 -7.69 -18.81 -9.96
C ASP A 55 -8.44 -19.01 -8.64
N TYR A 56 -9.61 -18.40 -8.51
CA TYR A 56 -10.53 -18.56 -7.39
C TYR A 56 -11.68 -19.49 -7.79
N PRO A 57 -12.38 -20.10 -6.82
CA PRO A 57 -13.52 -20.99 -7.13
C PRO A 57 -14.66 -20.29 -7.88
N ASP A 58 -14.87 -19.01 -7.64
CA ASP A 58 -15.98 -18.18 -8.15
C ASP A 58 -15.61 -17.31 -9.36
N PHE A 59 -14.35 -16.95 -9.52
CA PHE A 59 -13.86 -16.20 -10.70
C PHE A 59 -12.34 -16.30 -10.84
N GLN A 60 -11.85 -15.83 -11.98
CA GLN A 60 -10.42 -15.65 -12.25
C GLN A 60 -10.08 -14.17 -12.27
N ALA A 61 -8.92 -13.82 -11.73
CA ALA A 61 -8.40 -12.46 -11.75
C ALA A 61 -6.94 -12.43 -12.20
N PHE A 62 -6.51 -11.25 -12.61
CA PHE A 62 -5.09 -10.99 -12.83
C PHE A 62 -4.61 -9.92 -11.85
N LEU A 63 -3.44 -10.14 -11.27
CA LEU A 63 -2.72 -9.04 -10.68
C LEU A 63 -2.12 -8.23 -11.84
N CYS A 64 -2.37 -6.92 -11.81
CA CYS A 64 -1.90 -6.02 -12.86
C CYS A 64 -0.85 -5.05 -12.30
N ARG A 65 0.13 -4.74 -13.13
CA ARG A 65 1.08 -3.65 -12.91
C ARG A 65 0.75 -2.51 -13.86
N ILE A 66 0.67 -1.30 -13.37
CA ILE A 66 0.78 -0.08 -14.18
C ILE A 66 2.23 0.39 -14.09
N HIS A 67 2.87 0.52 -15.24
CA HIS A 67 4.25 0.96 -15.36
C HIS A 67 4.30 2.36 -15.95
N PHE A 68 4.86 3.30 -15.21
CA PHE A 68 5.20 4.63 -15.69
C PHE A 68 6.68 4.67 -16.04
N GLN A 69 6.95 4.89 -17.32
CA GLN A 69 8.29 5.07 -17.83
C GLN A 69 8.74 6.51 -17.65
N ALA A 70 9.89 6.71 -17.03
CA ALA A 70 10.51 8.02 -16.88
C ALA A 70 10.58 8.78 -18.22
N VAL A 71 10.26 10.05 -18.19
CA VAL A 71 10.33 10.93 -19.38
C VAL A 71 11.80 11.20 -19.78
N GLN A 72 12.68 11.21 -18.79
CA GLN A 72 14.13 11.34 -18.94
C GLN A 72 14.83 10.04 -18.53
N SER A 73 16.15 10.03 -18.50
CA SER A 73 16.90 8.87 -17.99
C SER A 73 16.48 8.58 -16.54
N PRO A 74 15.98 7.36 -16.24
CA PRO A 74 15.50 7.02 -14.92
C PRO A 74 16.63 7.04 -13.91
N ARG A 75 16.40 7.74 -12.80
CA ARG A 75 17.34 7.82 -11.69
C ARG A 75 16.97 6.91 -10.54
N TYR A 76 15.66 6.80 -10.28
CA TYR A 76 15.10 6.00 -9.20
C TYR A 76 13.94 5.15 -9.68
N ARG A 77 13.75 4.03 -8.99
CA ARG A 77 12.61 3.11 -9.18
C ARG A 77 11.73 3.12 -7.96
N VAL A 78 10.43 3.27 -8.18
CA VAL A 78 9.43 3.32 -7.11
C VAL A 78 8.41 2.20 -7.31
N LEU A 79 8.02 1.54 -6.23
CA LEU A 79 6.88 0.63 -6.20
C LEU A 79 5.80 1.20 -5.29
N ILE A 80 4.56 1.19 -5.78
CA ILE A 80 3.36 1.49 -4.99
C ILE A 80 2.48 0.26 -5.01
N SER A 81 2.14 -0.28 -3.84
CA SER A 81 1.16 -1.36 -3.69
C SER A 81 -0.09 -0.85 -2.96
N ALA A 82 -1.24 -1.44 -3.28
CA ALA A 82 -2.50 -1.09 -2.65
C ALA A 82 -3.44 -2.31 -2.57
N ALA A 83 -4.48 -2.21 -1.74
CA ALA A 83 -5.51 -3.21 -1.56
C ALA A 83 -4.96 -4.64 -1.34
N ILE A 84 -3.91 -4.77 -0.53
CA ILE A 84 -3.45 -6.07 -0.04
C ILE A 84 -4.45 -6.65 0.97
N HIS A 85 -5.15 -5.78 1.71
CA HIS A 85 -6.37 -6.12 2.43
C HIS A 85 -7.57 -5.67 1.59
N GLY A 86 -8.44 -6.60 1.25
CA GLY A 86 -9.52 -6.30 0.32
C GLY A 86 -10.57 -5.32 0.88
N ASN A 87 -10.72 -5.24 2.19
CA ASN A 87 -11.62 -4.31 2.86
C ASN A 87 -11.05 -2.89 3.07
N GLU A 88 -9.94 -2.57 2.39
CA GLU A 88 -9.27 -1.27 2.42
C GLU A 88 -9.32 -0.58 1.02
N PRO A 89 -10.51 -0.24 0.55
CA PRO A 89 -10.73 0.13 -0.86
C PRO A 89 -10.24 1.52 -1.27
N ALA A 90 -10.08 2.44 -0.32
CA ALA A 90 -9.57 3.76 -0.69
C ALA A 90 -8.11 3.69 -1.14
N SER A 91 -7.36 2.69 -0.70
CA SER A 91 -5.99 2.46 -1.16
C SER A 91 -5.92 2.18 -2.67
N ALA A 92 -6.78 1.28 -3.19
CA ALA A 92 -6.87 1.00 -4.62
C ALA A 92 -7.30 2.24 -5.43
N GLU A 93 -8.28 2.97 -4.94
CA GLU A 93 -8.76 4.18 -5.60
C GLU A 93 -7.71 5.30 -5.58
N ALA A 94 -6.99 5.49 -4.47
CA ALA A 94 -5.92 6.47 -4.40
C ALA A 94 -4.78 6.14 -5.38
N ALA A 95 -4.41 4.86 -5.49
CA ALA A 95 -3.45 4.40 -6.50
C ALA A 95 -3.92 4.69 -7.93
N THR A 96 -5.21 4.47 -8.23
CA THR A 96 -5.81 4.76 -9.54
C THR A 96 -5.80 6.25 -9.84
N ARG A 97 -6.21 7.09 -8.88
CA ARG A 97 -6.17 8.55 -9.06
C ARG A 97 -4.75 9.08 -9.19
N PHE A 98 -3.79 8.41 -8.60
CA PHE A 98 -2.39 8.75 -8.82
C PHE A 98 -1.95 8.42 -10.26
N VAL A 99 -2.42 7.31 -10.85
CA VAL A 99 -2.21 7.03 -12.29
C VAL A 99 -2.78 8.16 -13.15
N GLU A 100 -3.96 8.68 -12.82
CA GLU A 100 -4.58 9.82 -13.52
C GLU A 100 -3.72 11.10 -13.38
N ASP A 101 -3.10 11.34 -12.22
CA ASP A 101 -2.17 12.46 -12.02
C ASP A 101 -0.90 12.32 -12.87
N LEU A 102 -0.36 11.11 -13.02
CA LEU A 102 0.79 10.83 -13.89
C LEU A 102 0.51 11.17 -15.36
N ILE A 103 -0.73 10.97 -15.82
CA ILE A 103 -1.16 11.35 -17.16
C ILE A 103 -1.18 12.86 -17.32
N GLY A 104 -1.71 13.56 -16.31
CA GLY A 104 -1.88 15.02 -16.34
C GLY A 104 -0.57 15.80 -16.23
N SER A 105 0.48 15.21 -15.63
CA SER A 105 1.75 15.90 -15.36
C SER A 105 2.95 14.94 -15.36
N PRO A 106 3.25 14.25 -16.47
CA PRO A 106 4.33 13.27 -16.53
C PRO A 106 5.70 13.88 -16.28
N GLU A 107 5.90 15.14 -16.66
CA GLU A 107 7.17 15.87 -16.47
C GLU A 107 7.52 16.08 -15.00
N LYS A 108 6.51 16.11 -14.12
CA LYS A 108 6.74 16.23 -12.67
C LYS A 108 7.58 15.06 -12.13
N TYR A 109 7.46 13.89 -12.74
CA TYR A 109 8.15 12.66 -12.31
C TYR A 109 9.16 12.18 -13.35
N SER A 110 9.77 13.12 -14.07
CA SER A 110 10.56 12.88 -15.28
C SER A 110 11.74 11.92 -15.10
N ASN A 111 12.32 11.83 -13.89
CA ASN A 111 13.46 10.95 -13.57
C ASN A 111 13.06 9.71 -12.76
N LEU A 112 11.77 9.45 -12.57
CA LEU A 112 11.26 8.28 -11.85
C LEU A 112 10.69 7.24 -12.81
N THR A 113 11.02 5.99 -12.58
CA THR A 113 10.24 4.85 -13.08
C THR A 113 9.35 4.36 -11.94
N ILE A 114 8.04 4.28 -12.18
CA ILE A 114 7.08 3.95 -11.13
C ILE A 114 6.28 2.72 -11.54
N ASP A 115 6.30 1.70 -10.71
CA ASP A 115 5.43 0.53 -10.82
C ASP A 115 4.32 0.62 -9.77
N ILE A 116 3.07 0.41 -10.18
CA ILE A 116 1.90 0.47 -9.31
C ILE A 116 1.16 -0.85 -9.43
N VAL A 117 0.95 -1.54 -8.30
CA VAL A 117 0.08 -2.72 -8.19
C VAL A 117 -1.17 -2.28 -7.41
N PRO A 118 -2.24 -1.88 -8.10
CA PRO A 118 -3.37 -1.19 -7.46
C PRO A 118 -4.28 -2.11 -6.65
N ILE A 119 -4.32 -3.40 -6.96
CA ILE A 119 -5.07 -4.41 -6.21
C ILE A 119 -4.20 -5.66 -6.08
N VAL A 120 -3.67 -5.90 -4.88
CA VAL A 120 -2.88 -7.11 -4.55
C VAL A 120 -3.79 -8.28 -4.21
N ASN A 121 -4.98 -8.03 -3.64
CA ASN A 121 -5.95 -9.05 -3.23
C ASN A 121 -7.29 -8.88 -3.99
N PRO A 122 -7.39 -9.37 -5.23
CA PRO A 122 -8.61 -9.22 -6.04
C PRO A 122 -9.85 -9.83 -5.38
N TRP A 123 -9.73 -11.02 -4.81
CA TRP A 123 -10.87 -11.70 -4.18
C TRP A 123 -11.38 -10.95 -2.95
N GLY A 124 -10.47 -10.61 -2.04
CA GLY A 124 -10.81 -9.83 -0.86
C GLY A 124 -11.40 -8.47 -1.21
N TRP A 125 -10.87 -7.83 -2.27
CA TRP A 125 -11.37 -6.54 -2.74
C TRP A 125 -12.82 -6.63 -3.27
N VAL A 126 -13.16 -7.67 -4.04
CA VAL A 126 -14.53 -7.88 -4.54
C VAL A 126 -15.50 -8.16 -3.40
N HIS A 127 -15.08 -8.99 -2.44
CA HIS A 127 -15.96 -9.46 -1.35
C HIS A 127 -15.94 -8.56 -0.09
N ASP A 128 -15.16 -7.46 -0.09
CA ASP A 128 -14.99 -6.56 1.06
C ASP A 128 -14.43 -7.25 2.30
N ILE A 129 -13.46 -8.13 2.10
CA ILE A 129 -12.85 -8.97 3.15
C ILE A 129 -11.35 -8.71 3.20
N ARG A 130 -10.79 -8.68 4.42
CA ARG A 130 -9.36 -8.49 4.67
C ARG A 130 -8.51 -9.57 4.00
N TYR A 131 -8.91 -10.82 4.18
CA TYR A 131 -8.17 -12.00 3.76
C TYR A 131 -8.40 -12.34 2.28
N ASN A 132 -7.53 -13.18 1.70
CA ASN A 132 -7.81 -13.77 0.41
C ASN A 132 -8.83 -14.91 0.50
N GLN A 133 -9.16 -15.55 -0.62
CA GLN A 133 -10.15 -16.63 -0.70
C GLN A 133 -9.78 -17.83 0.19
N ALA A 134 -8.50 -18.12 0.37
CA ALA A 134 -8.03 -19.22 1.23
C ALA A 134 -7.98 -18.83 2.73
N GLY A 135 -8.45 -17.64 3.11
CA GLY A 135 -8.42 -17.16 4.49
C GLY A 135 -7.04 -16.69 4.95
N ILE A 136 -6.10 -16.47 4.03
CA ILE A 136 -4.75 -16.02 4.33
C ILE A 136 -4.72 -14.48 4.38
N ASP A 137 -4.14 -13.91 5.44
CA ASP A 137 -3.70 -12.51 5.46
C ASP A 137 -2.45 -12.38 4.59
N ILE A 138 -2.63 -11.91 3.35
CA ILE A 138 -1.53 -11.76 2.39
C ILE A 138 -0.42 -10.88 2.96
N ASN A 139 -0.78 -9.84 3.76
CA ASN A 139 0.18 -8.96 4.41
C ASN A 139 0.87 -9.57 5.64
N ARG A 140 0.77 -10.89 5.81
CA ARG A 140 1.53 -11.71 6.77
C ARG A 140 2.23 -12.89 6.12
N ASP A 141 2.12 -13.03 4.79
CA ASP A 141 2.56 -14.23 4.08
C ASP A 141 3.91 -14.09 3.35
N PHE A 142 4.56 -12.93 3.40
CA PHE A 142 5.82 -12.68 2.69
C PHE A 142 7.06 -13.35 3.31
N ALA A 143 6.88 -14.14 4.37
CA ALA A 143 7.92 -15.07 4.86
C ALA A 143 7.73 -16.48 4.31
N THR A 144 6.49 -16.89 4.01
CA THR A 144 6.10 -18.27 3.70
C THR A 144 5.59 -18.45 2.28
N PHE A 145 4.97 -17.43 1.69
CA PHE A 145 4.44 -17.41 0.33
C PHE A 145 3.44 -18.55 0.05
N ASN A 146 2.50 -18.77 0.95
CA ASN A 146 1.45 -19.78 0.80
C ASN A 146 0.31 -19.32 -0.11
N ALA A 147 0.07 -18.00 -0.21
CA ALA A 147 -0.93 -17.42 -1.08
C ALA A 147 -0.45 -17.33 -2.53
N GLN A 148 -1.36 -17.48 -3.49
CA GLN A 148 -1.05 -17.28 -4.91
C GLN A 148 -0.60 -15.84 -5.17
N GLU A 149 -1.28 -14.88 -4.55
CA GLU A 149 -1.03 -13.44 -4.69
C GLU A 149 0.39 -13.05 -4.22
N SER A 150 0.79 -13.50 -3.04
CA SER A 150 2.14 -13.21 -2.51
C SER A 150 3.24 -13.85 -3.37
N ASN A 151 3.01 -15.05 -3.93
CA ASN A 151 3.92 -15.70 -4.87
C ASN A 151 4.06 -14.90 -6.17
N ILE A 152 2.96 -14.40 -6.73
CA ILE A 152 2.99 -13.56 -7.94
C ILE A 152 3.80 -12.29 -7.68
N ILE A 153 3.53 -11.60 -6.56
CA ILE A 153 4.30 -10.41 -6.18
C ILE A 153 5.78 -10.75 -6.02
N LYS A 154 6.13 -11.86 -5.35
CA LYS A 154 7.51 -12.31 -5.21
C LYS A 154 8.20 -12.49 -6.56
N GLN A 155 7.56 -13.19 -7.50
CA GLN A 155 8.11 -13.42 -8.84
C GLN A 155 8.29 -12.11 -9.62
N PHE A 156 7.32 -11.20 -9.49
CA PHE A 156 7.38 -9.90 -10.13
C PHE A 156 8.57 -9.06 -9.66
N ILE A 157 8.85 -9.06 -8.35
CA ILE A 157 9.87 -8.18 -7.76
C ILE A 157 11.25 -8.79 -7.63
N GLN A 158 11.40 -10.13 -7.73
CA GLN A 158 12.64 -10.84 -7.40
C GLN A 158 13.88 -10.37 -8.19
N ASN A 159 13.65 -9.82 -9.39
CA ASN A 159 14.71 -9.35 -10.29
C ASN A 159 14.73 -7.80 -10.42
N THR A 160 13.96 -7.10 -9.59
CA THR A 160 13.87 -5.65 -9.65
C THR A 160 14.16 -5.04 -8.28
N SER A 161 15.13 -4.15 -8.23
CA SER A 161 15.41 -3.35 -7.04
C SER A 161 14.62 -2.06 -7.09
N TYR A 162 13.94 -1.71 -6.01
CA TYR A 162 13.23 -0.44 -5.86
C TYR A 162 13.92 0.42 -4.80
N ASP A 163 14.12 1.69 -5.10
CA ASP A 163 14.69 2.66 -4.17
C ASP A 163 13.68 3.07 -3.10
N LEU A 164 12.41 3.19 -3.51
CA LEU A 164 11.27 3.53 -2.66
C LEU A 164 10.14 2.53 -2.86
N MET A 165 9.55 2.07 -1.74
CA MET A 165 8.32 1.29 -1.73
C MET A 165 7.28 1.97 -0.83
N ILE A 166 6.06 2.15 -1.35
CA ILE A 166 4.92 2.72 -0.65
C ILE A 166 3.80 1.69 -0.65
N ASP A 167 3.33 1.31 0.53
CA ASP A 167 2.19 0.41 0.71
C ASP A 167 1.01 1.20 1.25
N LEU A 168 -0.12 1.20 0.51
CA LEU A 168 -1.30 1.99 0.84
C LEU A 168 -2.33 1.14 1.55
N HIS A 169 -2.74 1.60 2.73
CA HIS A 169 -3.65 0.92 3.65
C HIS A 169 -4.74 1.82 4.20
N GLU A 170 -5.71 1.20 4.86
CA GLU A 170 -6.69 1.84 5.71
C GLU A 170 -6.80 1.09 7.04
N ASP A 171 -6.93 1.83 8.15
CA ASP A 171 -7.13 1.26 9.47
C ASP A 171 -8.54 1.59 10.02
N PRO A 172 -9.41 0.59 10.22
CA PRO A 172 -10.75 0.80 10.77
C PRO A 172 -10.75 1.15 12.27
N THR A 173 -9.62 0.97 12.95
CA THR A 173 -9.49 1.28 14.39
C THR A 173 -8.86 2.64 14.65
N ALA A 174 -8.17 3.20 13.67
CA ALA A 174 -7.57 4.51 13.75
C ALA A 174 -8.62 5.63 13.68
N ARG A 175 -8.28 6.77 14.26
CA ARG A 175 -9.09 7.99 14.23
C ARG A 175 -8.44 9.13 13.45
N GLY A 176 -7.19 8.95 13.05
CA GLY A 176 -6.41 9.91 12.29
C GLY A 176 -5.41 9.22 11.37
N PHE A 177 -4.81 10.00 10.51
CA PHE A 177 -3.75 9.58 9.61
C PHE A 177 -2.50 9.17 10.39
N TYR A 178 -1.84 8.11 9.95
CA TYR A 178 -0.49 7.75 10.40
C TYR A 178 0.26 6.99 9.32
N LEU A 179 1.57 6.83 9.52
CA LEU A 179 2.41 6.05 8.63
C LEU A 179 3.48 5.27 9.41
N TYR A 180 3.88 4.15 8.82
CA TYR A 180 5.09 3.44 9.24
C TYR A 180 6.25 3.85 8.36
N GLN A 181 7.43 4.01 8.99
CA GLN A 181 8.72 3.98 8.31
C GLN A 181 9.52 2.78 8.79
N TYR A 182 10.27 2.17 7.89
CA TYR A 182 10.97 0.92 8.17
C TYR A 182 12.49 1.11 8.10
N GLY A 183 13.14 1.04 9.26
CA GLY A 183 14.58 1.25 9.38
C GLY A 183 14.95 2.74 9.39
N LEU A 184 16.15 3.06 8.90
CA LEU A 184 16.65 4.44 8.85
C LEU A 184 16.01 5.19 7.66
N ALA A 185 14.73 5.48 7.76
CA ALA A 185 14.07 6.39 6.83
C ALA A 185 14.40 7.85 7.19
N ASP A 186 14.18 8.75 6.26
CA ASP A 186 14.30 10.17 6.53
C ASP A 186 13.13 10.64 7.39
N LYS A 187 13.40 10.85 8.69
CA LYS A 187 12.38 11.31 9.64
C LYS A 187 11.76 12.63 9.23
N ASN A 188 12.51 13.51 8.57
CA ASN A 188 12.00 14.80 8.11
C ASN A 188 10.89 14.65 7.07
N VAL A 189 10.94 13.62 6.20
CA VAL A 189 9.87 13.39 5.22
C VAL A 189 8.58 12.97 5.90
N CYS A 190 8.66 12.10 6.92
CA CYS A 190 7.48 11.68 7.68
C CYS A 190 6.84 12.86 8.43
N GLU A 191 7.66 13.71 9.06
CA GLU A 191 7.21 14.92 9.73
C GLU A 191 6.56 15.90 8.73
N LYS A 192 7.13 16.07 7.53
CA LYS A 192 6.57 16.89 6.45
C LYS A 192 5.20 16.35 6.00
N ILE A 193 5.06 15.03 5.83
CA ILE A 193 3.77 14.42 5.47
C ILE A 193 2.72 14.71 6.53
N VAL A 194 3.03 14.41 7.79
CA VAL A 194 2.11 14.60 8.92
C VAL A 194 1.71 16.07 9.06
N ALA A 195 2.68 16.99 9.00
CA ALA A 195 2.43 18.43 9.06
C ALA A 195 1.50 18.88 7.93
N THR A 196 1.78 18.47 6.69
CA THR A 196 0.94 18.81 5.52
C THR A 196 -0.49 18.30 5.68
N ILE A 197 -0.67 17.06 6.12
CA ILE A 197 -2.01 16.46 6.33
C ILE A 197 -2.76 17.17 7.44
N LYS A 198 -2.05 17.53 8.52
CA LYS A 198 -2.62 18.33 9.62
C LYS A 198 -3.03 19.73 9.15
N ASP A 199 -2.22 20.39 8.35
CA ASP A 199 -2.50 21.73 7.80
C ASP A 199 -3.69 21.72 6.82
N LEU A 200 -3.96 20.57 6.18
CA LEU A 200 -5.17 20.34 5.40
C LEU A 200 -6.42 20.12 6.27
N GLY A 201 -6.29 20.13 7.59
CA GLY A 201 -7.39 19.98 8.56
C GLY A 201 -7.72 18.54 8.93
N TYR A 202 -6.90 17.56 8.54
CA TYR A 202 -7.17 16.15 8.85
C TYR A 202 -6.60 15.74 10.21
N PRO A 203 -7.26 14.82 10.92
CA PRO A 203 -6.79 14.34 12.21
C PRO A 203 -5.54 13.46 12.04
N ILE A 204 -4.60 13.58 12.97
CA ILE A 204 -3.39 12.78 13.06
C ILE A 204 -3.53 11.79 14.22
N GLU A 205 -3.23 10.52 13.96
CA GLU A 205 -3.36 9.44 14.93
C GLU A 205 -2.29 9.53 16.03
N GLN A 206 -2.70 9.30 17.28
CA GLN A 206 -1.83 9.36 18.45
C GLN A 206 -1.84 8.07 19.28
N ASN A 207 -2.78 7.14 18.99
CA ASN A 207 -3.10 6.06 19.91
C ASN A 207 -2.90 4.65 19.33
N VAL A 208 -2.49 4.52 18.08
CA VAL A 208 -2.22 3.18 17.52
C VAL A 208 -1.03 2.56 18.25
N ARG A 209 -1.23 1.33 18.70
CA ARG A 209 -0.18 0.53 19.34
C ARG A 209 -0.07 -0.81 18.64
N MET A 210 1.12 -1.12 18.19
CA MET A 210 1.46 -2.45 17.68
C MET A 210 2.46 -3.09 18.64
N ILE A 211 1.98 -3.99 19.52
CA ILE A 211 2.78 -4.67 20.54
C ILE A 211 3.49 -3.65 21.44
N ILE A 212 4.73 -3.31 21.12
CA ILE A 212 5.58 -2.34 21.84
C ILE A 212 5.78 -1.04 21.07
N LEU A 213 5.36 -0.97 19.81
CA LEU A 213 5.43 0.24 19.00
C LEU A 213 4.17 1.08 19.23
N LYS A 214 4.34 2.36 19.32
CA LYS A 214 3.24 3.32 19.42
C LYS A 214 3.44 4.44 18.41
N THR A 215 2.35 5.08 18.05
CA THR A 215 2.37 6.26 17.21
C THR A 215 2.96 7.43 17.99
N GLU A 216 3.94 8.08 17.42
CA GLU A 216 4.43 9.37 17.90
C GLU A 216 4.11 10.41 16.82
N ASN A 217 3.14 11.30 17.10
CA ASN A 217 2.67 12.31 16.13
C ASN A 217 2.37 11.75 14.72
N GLY A 218 1.61 10.66 14.65
CA GLY A 218 1.26 10.03 13.37
C GLY A 218 2.38 9.20 12.73
N ILE A 219 3.50 8.98 13.40
CA ILE A 219 4.64 8.23 12.86
C ILE A 219 4.90 7.00 13.73
N ILE A 220 5.11 5.85 13.10
CA ILE A 220 5.57 4.62 13.74
C ILE A 220 6.92 4.23 13.13
N ASP A 221 7.94 4.26 13.96
CA ASP A 221 9.26 3.74 13.60
C ASP A 221 9.30 2.23 13.79
N ALA A 222 9.35 1.47 12.70
CA ALA A 222 9.49 0.02 12.71
C ALA A 222 10.97 -0.37 12.74
N PRO A 223 11.50 -0.84 13.88
CA PRO A 223 12.93 -1.13 14.00
C PRO A 223 13.32 -2.40 13.27
N MET A 224 14.56 -2.47 12.78
CA MET A 224 15.06 -3.62 12.02
C MET A 224 14.95 -4.96 12.76
N TRP A 225 15.15 -4.98 14.09
CA TRP A 225 14.97 -6.21 14.85
C TRP A 225 13.52 -6.72 14.84
N GLY A 226 12.54 -5.82 14.79
CA GLY A 226 11.13 -6.17 14.67
C GLY A 226 10.82 -6.85 13.33
N LEU A 227 11.42 -6.38 12.24
CA LEU A 227 11.28 -6.99 10.91
C LEU A 227 11.84 -8.42 10.90
N TRP A 228 13.02 -8.63 11.50
CA TRP A 228 13.60 -9.97 11.63
C TRP A 228 12.76 -10.89 12.50
N TYR A 229 12.18 -10.37 13.58
CA TYR A 229 11.25 -11.12 14.42
C TYR A 229 10.01 -11.57 13.62
N MET A 230 9.39 -10.66 12.87
CA MET A 230 8.23 -10.98 12.01
C MET A 230 8.59 -12.04 10.94
N ARG A 231 9.79 -11.96 10.37
CA ARG A 231 10.28 -12.99 9.44
C ARG A 231 10.44 -14.36 10.11
N LEU A 232 11.03 -14.42 11.29
CA LEU A 232 11.23 -15.67 12.03
C LEU A 232 9.92 -16.30 12.49
N THR A 233 8.91 -15.50 12.77
CA THR A 233 7.57 -15.98 13.17
C THR A 233 6.64 -16.29 11.99
N GLY A 234 7.11 -16.14 10.76
CA GLY A 234 6.29 -16.37 9.57
C GLY A 234 5.21 -15.31 9.32
N GLN A 235 5.35 -14.12 9.89
CA GLN A 235 4.32 -13.05 9.86
C GLN A 235 4.79 -11.80 9.11
N LEU A 236 5.62 -11.98 8.08
CA LEU A 236 6.24 -10.88 7.38
C LEU A 236 5.25 -10.17 6.45
N SER A 237 5.14 -8.84 6.57
CA SER A 237 4.37 -8.00 5.64
C SER A 237 5.14 -7.75 4.34
N ILE A 238 4.43 -7.26 3.33
CA ILE A 238 5.04 -6.84 2.06
C ILE A 238 6.10 -5.74 2.29
N ALA A 239 5.78 -4.73 3.10
CA ALA A 239 6.70 -3.64 3.43
C ALA A 239 7.97 -4.16 4.15
N ASN A 240 7.81 -5.05 5.14
CA ASN A 240 8.92 -5.68 5.82
C ASN A 240 9.79 -6.50 4.87
N TYR A 241 9.16 -7.24 3.95
CA TYR A 241 9.86 -8.03 2.93
C TYR A 241 10.73 -7.14 2.05
N TYR A 242 10.17 -6.04 1.53
CA TYR A 242 10.93 -5.08 0.72
C TYR A 242 12.09 -4.46 1.49
N ARG A 243 11.87 -4.07 2.74
CA ARG A 243 12.93 -3.47 3.55
C ARG A 243 14.07 -4.43 3.84
N LEU A 244 13.78 -5.72 4.02
CA LEU A 244 14.80 -6.75 4.23
C LEU A 244 15.53 -7.18 2.95
N ASN A 245 14.96 -6.89 1.77
CA ASN A 245 15.52 -7.25 0.46
C ASN A 245 16.05 -6.03 -0.31
N ASN A 246 16.62 -5.06 0.41
CA ASN A 246 17.42 -3.93 -0.12
C ASN A 246 16.66 -2.72 -0.67
N SER A 247 15.38 -2.53 -0.38
CA SER A 247 14.77 -1.21 -0.63
C SER A 247 15.33 -0.17 0.35
N ARG A 248 15.77 0.96 -0.19
CA ARG A 248 16.36 2.05 0.62
C ARG A 248 15.32 2.68 1.53
N PHE A 249 14.16 3.02 0.96
CA PHE A 249 13.05 3.64 1.65
C PHE A 249 11.79 2.78 1.54
N VAL A 250 11.14 2.51 2.66
CA VAL A 250 9.88 1.76 2.71
C VAL A 250 8.93 2.44 3.68
N PHE A 251 7.70 2.68 3.24
CA PHE A 251 6.65 3.30 4.03
C PHE A 251 5.33 2.54 3.86
N THR A 252 4.56 2.44 4.94
CA THR A 252 3.14 2.09 4.89
C THR A 252 2.32 3.29 5.31
N VAL A 253 1.38 3.68 4.48
CA VAL A 253 0.49 4.82 4.69
C VAL A 253 -0.87 4.31 5.15
N GLU A 254 -1.37 4.81 6.25
CA GLU A 254 -2.61 4.38 6.89
C GLU A 254 -3.60 5.53 7.03
N THR A 255 -4.81 5.33 6.51
CA THR A 255 -5.91 6.28 6.66
C THR A 255 -7.07 5.68 7.43
N PRO A 256 -7.75 6.45 8.32
CA PRO A 256 -8.87 5.91 9.09
C PRO A 256 -10.10 5.72 8.20
N THR A 257 -10.71 4.53 8.25
CA THR A 257 -11.92 4.24 7.46
C THR A 257 -13.14 5.05 7.89
N SER A 258 -13.10 5.66 9.07
CA SER A 258 -14.19 6.48 9.62
C SER A 258 -14.36 7.85 8.96
N LEU A 259 -13.37 8.31 8.20
CA LEU A 259 -13.45 9.59 7.48
C LEU A 259 -14.16 9.46 6.13
N LEU A 260 -14.55 10.59 5.58
CA LEU A 260 -15.18 10.65 4.26
C LEU A 260 -14.25 10.05 3.18
N TRP A 261 -14.84 9.47 2.16
CA TRP A 261 -14.13 8.82 1.07
C TRP A 261 -13.06 9.72 0.44
N GLU A 262 -13.44 10.94 0.06
CA GLU A 262 -12.53 11.89 -0.58
C GLU A 262 -11.39 12.35 0.33
N ASP A 263 -11.63 12.43 1.64
CA ASP A 263 -10.60 12.79 2.63
C ASP A 263 -9.54 11.71 2.73
N ARG A 264 -9.95 10.43 2.76
CA ARG A 264 -9.03 9.29 2.76
C ARG A 264 -8.15 9.26 1.52
N LEU A 265 -8.75 9.47 0.35
CA LEU A 265 -8.03 9.53 -0.93
C LEU A 265 -7.04 10.70 -0.96
N LYS A 266 -7.45 11.87 -0.48
CA LYS A 266 -6.61 13.06 -0.46
C LYS A 266 -5.40 12.87 0.46
N MET A 267 -5.58 12.27 1.64
CA MET A 267 -4.48 11.98 2.57
C MET A 267 -3.47 11.01 1.94
N GLN A 268 -3.92 9.91 1.35
CA GLN A 268 -3.03 8.93 0.70
C GLN A 268 -2.28 9.56 -0.48
N LYS A 269 -2.96 10.27 -1.36
CA LYS A 269 -2.33 10.97 -2.50
C LYS A 269 -1.31 12.01 -2.03
N THR A 270 -1.60 12.76 -0.97
CA THR A 270 -0.67 13.74 -0.39
C THR A 270 0.59 13.04 0.09
N ALA A 271 0.46 11.93 0.82
CA ALA A 271 1.60 11.16 1.29
C ALA A 271 2.45 10.61 0.13
N VAL A 272 1.81 10.00 -0.88
CA VAL A 272 2.50 9.50 -2.10
C VAL A 272 3.27 10.63 -2.78
N THR A 273 2.64 11.78 -2.99
CA THR A 273 3.29 12.92 -3.66
C THR A 273 4.54 13.39 -2.92
N ILE A 274 4.47 13.56 -1.59
CA ILE A 274 5.61 14.02 -0.79
C ILE A 274 6.73 12.97 -0.76
N LEU A 275 6.40 11.67 -0.72
CA LEU A 275 7.39 10.60 -0.78
C LEU A 275 8.11 10.54 -2.13
N LEU A 276 7.41 10.82 -3.23
CA LEU A 276 8.02 10.91 -4.55
C LEU A 276 8.88 12.18 -4.69
N ASP A 277 8.45 13.31 -4.13
CA ASP A 277 9.22 14.54 -4.10
C ASP A 277 10.56 14.32 -3.36
N LEU A 278 10.62 13.49 -2.30
CA LEU A 278 11.87 13.09 -1.64
C LEU A 278 12.87 12.48 -2.62
N MET A 279 12.40 11.61 -3.53
CA MET A 279 13.27 10.95 -4.51
C MET A 279 13.77 11.92 -5.61
N MET A 280 13.02 12.99 -5.86
CA MET A 280 13.40 13.98 -6.87
C MET A 280 14.38 15.02 -6.32
N ASP A 281 14.32 15.30 -5.01
CA ASP A 281 15.18 16.27 -4.32
C ASP A 281 16.55 15.69 -3.90
N ASP A 282 16.71 14.36 -3.93
CA ASP A 282 17.98 13.66 -3.62
C ASP A 282 18.99 13.89 -4.76
N LYS A 283 19.83 14.95 -4.59
CA LYS A 283 20.83 15.42 -5.57
C LYS A 283 22.15 14.68 -5.49
#